data_1f9b26ac3333f3cd70241847faaf7654
#
_entry.id   1f9b26ac3333f3cd70241847faaf7654
#
_cell.length_a   1.000
_cell.length_b   1.000
_cell.length_c   1.000
_cell.angle_alpha   90.00
_cell.angle_beta   90.00
_cell.angle_gamma   90.00
#
_symmetry.space_group_name_H-M   'P 1'
#
loop_
_entity.id
_entity.type
_entity.pdbx_description
1 polymer ?
#
loop_
_entity_poly.entity_id
_entity_poly.type
_entity_poly.pdbx_seq_one_letter_code
_entity_poly.pdbx_strand_id
1 'polypeptide(L)'
;MTLYIIAAIVMSIVLGYITKINIGLYAIVFSYLIGCFGMDLSAYEVIELWPLKIFFVIFAVTLFYNFPLANGALEKLCSHLIYKCRHFPAFLPLAIFFAATIIAGLGAGYYTVLATMAPMILLLSKRTNLNIVIATLSVNYGALAGANFITSQSGVIFRELMRGAGVANDNTFTYGLGIFAATFLMPVVLLGVYSFINAKTSKIAIQTIVPEPLDSKQKKSIMLIFIMMATVLIVPISNLLIPNVEVIEFLNARIDIGFIAIFFALVSLFLKLGDEKTVIALVPWNTLIMICGVGMLIRLGVEVGVVYELTEWLSTNVPIWLIPVLVFIISAIMSIFASTLGVVAPTLFPMVPALAVASGLNPFFLFICIVMGAQSSSISPFSSGGSLILGAAQVHIDKNKLLHILLFKAVPIDIFAGMLAILFIQFVLF
;
A
#
# COMPACT_ATOMS: atom_id res chain seq x y z
N MET A 1 -23.58 -3.61 -21.69
CA MET A 1 -22.87 -4.35 -20.65
C MET A 1 -21.94 -3.43 -19.84
N THR A 2 -21.15 -2.59 -20.46
CA THR A 2 -20.23 -1.62 -19.83
C THR A 2 -20.86 -0.84 -18.67
N LEU A 3 -22.05 -0.26 -18.87
CA LEU A 3 -22.74 0.52 -17.83
C LEU A 3 -23.11 -0.34 -16.61
N TYR A 4 -23.52 -1.60 -16.80
CA TYR A 4 -23.86 -2.51 -15.69
C TYR A 4 -22.66 -2.87 -14.85
N ILE A 5 -21.48 -3.08 -15.47
CA ILE A 5 -20.25 -3.39 -14.74
C ILE A 5 -19.75 -2.17 -13.96
N ILE A 6 -19.75 -0.98 -14.58
CA ILE A 6 -19.40 0.26 -13.88
C ILE A 6 -20.36 0.50 -12.71
N ALA A 7 -21.66 0.34 -12.93
CA ALA A 7 -22.65 0.46 -11.87
C ALA A 7 -22.42 -0.57 -10.75
N ALA A 8 -22.08 -1.82 -11.08
CA ALA A 8 -21.79 -2.87 -10.10
C ALA A 8 -20.54 -2.55 -9.26
N ILE A 9 -19.49 -1.99 -9.88
CA ILE A 9 -18.28 -1.55 -9.15
C ILE A 9 -18.67 -0.44 -8.16
N VAL A 10 -19.38 0.60 -8.64
CA VAL A 10 -19.81 1.72 -7.80
C VAL A 10 -20.74 1.23 -6.69
N MET A 11 -21.72 0.38 -7.01
CA MET A 11 -22.65 -0.18 -6.02
C MET A 11 -21.92 -1.05 -4.98
N SER A 12 -20.92 -1.84 -5.39
CA SER A 12 -20.11 -2.62 -4.44
C SER A 12 -19.42 -1.71 -3.41
N ILE A 13 -18.87 -0.59 -3.86
CA ILE A 13 -18.21 0.41 -3.00
C ILE A 13 -19.23 1.05 -2.06
N VAL A 14 -20.36 1.53 -2.60
CA VAL A 14 -21.42 2.22 -1.83
C VAL A 14 -22.03 1.28 -0.79
N LEU A 15 -22.42 0.07 -1.20
CA LEU A 15 -22.99 -0.93 -0.30
C LEU A 15 -21.99 -1.33 0.78
N GLY A 16 -20.72 -1.59 0.40
CA GLY A 16 -19.68 -1.90 1.37
C GLY A 16 -19.45 -0.78 2.38
N TYR A 17 -19.53 0.48 1.95
CA TYR A 17 -19.40 1.64 2.83
C TYR A 17 -20.60 1.77 3.80
N ILE A 18 -21.84 1.62 3.30
CA ILE A 18 -23.06 1.76 4.12
C ILE A 18 -23.22 0.60 5.09
N THR A 19 -23.06 -0.64 4.61
CA THR A 19 -23.33 -1.86 5.39
C THR A 19 -22.17 -2.32 6.26
N LYS A 20 -20.96 -1.78 6.01
CA LYS A 20 -19.68 -2.21 6.60
C LYS A 20 -19.31 -3.68 6.28
N ILE A 21 -19.96 -4.28 5.28
CA ILE A 21 -19.62 -5.60 4.74
C ILE A 21 -18.48 -5.44 3.74
N ASN A 22 -17.65 -6.46 3.60
CA ASN A 22 -16.52 -6.46 2.68
C ASN A 22 -16.98 -6.23 1.22
N ILE A 23 -16.43 -5.20 0.58
CA ILE A 23 -16.73 -4.81 -0.81
C ILE A 23 -16.55 -5.99 -1.78
N GLY A 24 -15.54 -6.85 -1.54
CA GLY A 24 -15.27 -8.03 -2.36
C GLY A 24 -16.42 -9.03 -2.40
N LEU A 25 -17.18 -9.18 -1.32
CA LEU A 25 -18.35 -10.07 -1.31
C LEU A 25 -19.45 -9.57 -2.24
N TYR A 26 -19.72 -8.27 -2.25
CA TYR A 26 -20.65 -7.66 -3.21
C TYR A 26 -20.16 -7.82 -4.64
N ALA A 27 -18.86 -7.59 -4.87
CA ALA A 27 -18.27 -7.75 -6.19
C ALA A 27 -18.36 -9.19 -6.70
N ILE A 28 -18.17 -10.21 -5.86
CA ILE A 28 -18.37 -11.63 -6.22
C ILE A 28 -19.82 -11.89 -6.65
N VAL A 29 -20.80 -11.40 -5.85
CA VAL A 29 -22.23 -11.57 -6.18
C VAL A 29 -22.57 -10.88 -7.50
N PHE A 30 -22.11 -9.66 -7.72
CA PHE A 30 -22.34 -8.95 -8.98
C PHE A 30 -21.62 -9.62 -10.15
N SER A 31 -20.42 -10.17 -9.95
CA SER A 31 -19.73 -10.94 -10.97
C SER A 31 -20.52 -12.17 -11.39
N TYR A 32 -21.11 -12.88 -10.42
CA TYR A 32 -21.98 -14.02 -10.71
C TYR A 32 -23.24 -13.59 -11.49
N LEU A 33 -23.94 -12.55 -11.01
CA LEU A 33 -25.18 -12.10 -11.65
C LEU A 33 -24.94 -11.58 -13.08
N ILE A 34 -23.90 -10.79 -13.29
CA ILE A 34 -23.58 -10.22 -14.60
C ILE A 34 -23.01 -11.31 -15.51
N GLY A 35 -22.07 -12.12 -15.02
CA GLY A 35 -21.44 -13.19 -15.80
C GLY A 35 -22.44 -14.24 -16.25
N CYS A 36 -23.20 -14.82 -15.33
CA CYS A 36 -24.10 -15.93 -15.67
C CYS A 36 -25.39 -15.46 -16.37
N PHE A 37 -25.98 -14.35 -15.97
CA PHE A 37 -27.28 -13.92 -16.48
C PHE A 37 -27.21 -12.77 -17.49
N GLY A 38 -26.07 -12.10 -17.58
CA GLY A 38 -25.86 -11.02 -18.53
C GLY A 38 -24.92 -11.36 -19.69
N MET A 39 -23.95 -12.26 -19.47
CA MET A 39 -22.93 -12.63 -20.45
C MET A 39 -23.00 -14.12 -20.87
N ASP A 40 -23.99 -14.87 -20.36
CA ASP A 40 -24.21 -16.31 -20.66
C ASP A 40 -23.00 -17.21 -20.30
N LEU A 41 -22.22 -16.79 -19.29
CA LEU A 41 -21.12 -17.59 -18.76
C LEU A 41 -21.66 -18.66 -17.80
N SER A 42 -21.03 -19.83 -17.77
CA SER A 42 -21.29 -20.81 -16.72
C SER A 42 -20.77 -20.32 -15.36
N ALA A 43 -21.33 -20.83 -14.27
CA ALA A 43 -20.83 -20.51 -12.92
C ALA A 43 -19.34 -20.90 -12.74
N TYR A 44 -18.88 -21.94 -13.46
CA TYR A 44 -17.48 -22.36 -13.43
C TYR A 44 -16.57 -21.33 -14.08
N GLU A 45 -16.93 -20.80 -15.25
CA GLU A 45 -16.18 -19.74 -15.93
C GLU A 45 -16.10 -18.46 -15.07
N VAL A 46 -17.19 -18.12 -14.37
CA VAL A 46 -17.18 -17.00 -13.43
C VAL A 46 -16.21 -17.24 -12.26
N ILE A 47 -16.10 -18.48 -11.75
CA ILE A 47 -15.13 -18.84 -10.71
C ILE A 47 -13.68 -18.73 -11.22
N GLU A 48 -13.41 -19.08 -12.47
CA GLU A 48 -12.08 -18.97 -13.10
C GLU A 48 -11.60 -17.53 -13.21
N LEU A 49 -12.49 -16.55 -13.14
CA LEU A 49 -12.12 -15.14 -13.05
C LEU A 49 -11.42 -14.77 -11.72
N TRP A 50 -11.46 -15.68 -10.72
CA TRP A 50 -10.75 -15.45 -9.47
C TRP A 50 -9.24 -15.29 -9.69
N PRO A 51 -8.60 -14.21 -9.25
CA PRO A 51 -7.19 -13.96 -9.52
C PRO A 51 -6.27 -14.81 -8.62
N LEU A 52 -6.23 -16.12 -8.90
CA LEU A 52 -5.54 -17.13 -8.09
C LEU A 52 -4.07 -16.78 -7.82
N LYS A 53 -3.35 -16.27 -8.82
CA LYS A 53 -1.92 -15.88 -8.66
C LYS A 53 -1.76 -14.76 -7.64
N ILE A 54 -2.60 -13.74 -7.71
CA ILE A 54 -2.61 -12.61 -6.78
C ILE A 54 -2.92 -13.10 -5.37
N PHE A 55 -3.95 -13.93 -5.23
CA PHE A 55 -4.33 -14.56 -3.96
C PHE A 55 -3.13 -15.31 -3.34
N PHE A 56 -2.50 -16.22 -4.11
CA PHE A 56 -1.40 -17.05 -3.63
C PHE A 56 -0.21 -16.22 -3.14
N VAL A 57 0.23 -15.24 -3.93
CA VAL A 57 1.40 -14.44 -3.57
C VAL A 57 1.15 -13.58 -2.34
N ILE A 58 -0.02 -12.95 -2.23
CA ILE A 58 -0.36 -12.13 -1.05
C ILE A 58 -0.47 -13.02 0.19
N PHE A 59 -1.16 -14.16 0.09
CA PHE A 59 -1.26 -15.13 1.18
C PHE A 59 0.12 -15.57 1.67
N ALA A 60 0.97 -16.02 0.76
CA ALA A 60 2.29 -16.56 1.07
C ALA A 60 3.21 -15.53 1.76
N VAL A 61 3.28 -14.33 1.19
CA VAL A 61 4.14 -13.26 1.70
C VAL A 61 3.66 -12.76 3.07
N THR A 62 2.35 -12.56 3.23
CA THR A 62 1.81 -12.11 4.51
C THR A 62 1.91 -13.18 5.58
N LEU A 63 1.75 -14.46 5.23
CA LEU A 63 1.95 -15.58 6.15
C LEU A 63 3.37 -15.54 6.75
N PHE A 64 4.41 -15.38 5.93
CA PHE A 64 5.79 -15.29 6.43
C PHE A 64 5.99 -14.07 7.33
N TYR A 65 5.53 -12.90 6.92
CA TYR A 65 5.70 -11.68 7.71
C TYR A 65 4.89 -11.67 9.02
N ASN A 66 3.92 -12.55 9.17
CA ASN A 66 3.18 -12.69 10.42
C ASN A 66 3.98 -13.32 11.56
N PHE A 67 5.10 -14.04 11.29
CA PHE A 67 5.96 -14.59 12.36
C PHE A 67 6.63 -13.50 13.21
N PRO A 68 7.38 -12.52 12.64
CA PRO A 68 7.94 -11.43 13.41
C PRO A 68 6.88 -10.49 14.01
N LEU A 69 5.67 -10.45 13.43
CA LEU A 69 4.53 -9.75 14.00
C LEU A 69 3.99 -10.48 15.25
N ALA A 70 3.71 -11.79 15.14
CA ALA A 70 3.14 -12.61 16.20
C ALA A 70 4.05 -12.71 17.44
N ASN A 71 5.39 -12.73 17.26
CA ASN A 71 6.34 -12.77 18.38
C ASN A 71 6.77 -11.39 18.91
N GLY A 72 6.18 -10.29 18.40
CA GLY A 72 6.43 -8.93 18.86
C GLY A 72 7.79 -8.34 18.44
N ALA A 73 8.52 -8.97 17.51
CA ALA A 73 9.83 -8.49 17.05
C ALA A 73 9.73 -7.10 16.41
N LEU A 74 8.70 -6.87 15.57
CA LEU A 74 8.50 -5.61 14.87
C LEU A 74 8.08 -4.49 15.83
N GLU A 75 7.27 -4.78 16.84
CA GLU A 75 6.86 -3.82 17.87
C GLU A 75 8.05 -3.37 18.73
N LYS A 76 8.89 -4.31 19.17
CA LYS A 76 10.12 -3.98 19.90
C LYS A 76 11.11 -3.18 19.05
N LEU A 77 11.27 -3.54 17.78
CA LEU A 77 12.10 -2.78 16.84
C LEU A 77 11.60 -1.34 16.68
N CYS A 78 10.28 -1.15 16.58
CA CYS A 78 9.65 0.16 16.56
C CYS A 78 10.01 0.99 17.79
N SER A 79 9.86 0.42 18.97
CA SER A 79 10.18 1.05 20.25
C SER A 79 11.67 1.49 20.31
N HIS A 80 12.59 0.64 19.83
CA HIS A 80 14.01 0.98 19.76
C HIS A 80 14.31 2.11 18.78
N LEU A 81 13.67 2.14 17.61
CA LEU A 81 13.85 3.21 16.63
C LEU A 81 13.36 4.56 17.17
N ILE A 82 12.17 4.60 17.76
CA ILE A 82 11.63 5.82 18.37
C ILE A 82 12.51 6.29 19.55
N TYR A 83 13.00 5.35 20.38
CA TYR A 83 13.89 5.68 21.48
C TYR A 83 15.20 6.33 21.01
N LYS A 84 15.80 5.84 19.93
CA LYS A 84 17.02 6.44 19.36
C LYS A 84 16.79 7.87 18.86
N CYS A 85 15.61 8.19 18.39
CA CYS A 85 15.26 9.49 17.83
C CYS A 85 15.00 10.58 18.88
N ARG A 86 14.98 10.25 20.18
CA ARG A 86 14.72 11.19 21.28
C ARG A 86 15.72 12.35 21.39
N HIS A 87 16.91 12.19 20.84
CA HIS A 87 17.96 13.21 20.88
C HIS A 87 17.79 14.32 19.85
N PHE A 88 16.88 14.17 18.89
CA PHE A 88 16.65 15.12 17.80
C PHE A 88 15.19 15.55 17.70
N PRO A 89 14.67 16.34 18.69
CA PRO A 89 13.26 16.69 18.74
C PRO A 89 12.78 17.50 17.52
N ALA A 90 13.63 18.30 16.90
CA ALA A 90 13.30 19.05 15.69
C ALA A 90 13.02 18.12 14.47
N PHE A 91 13.73 16.98 14.40
CA PHE A 91 13.59 15.99 13.34
C PHE A 91 12.64 14.84 13.70
N LEU A 92 11.87 14.98 14.78
CA LEU A 92 10.93 13.97 15.24
C LEU A 92 9.93 13.53 14.15
N PRO A 93 9.35 14.41 13.29
CA PRO A 93 8.51 14.00 12.19
C PRO A 93 9.19 13.04 11.21
N LEU A 94 10.43 13.35 10.81
CA LEU A 94 11.23 12.47 9.96
C LEU A 94 11.60 11.15 10.66
N ALA A 95 11.91 11.22 11.95
CA ALA A 95 12.22 10.03 12.73
C ALA A 95 11.03 9.07 12.83
N ILE A 96 9.83 9.60 13.05
CA ILE A 96 8.58 8.83 13.02
C ILE A 96 8.37 8.21 11.63
N PHE A 97 8.53 9.01 10.58
CA PHE A 97 8.43 8.55 9.20
C PHE A 97 9.38 7.39 8.91
N PHE A 98 10.69 7.55 9.20
CA PHE A 98 11.68 6.50 8.95
C PHE A 98 11.42 5.24 9.79
N ALA A 99 11.03 5.39 11.06
CA ALA A 99 10.69 4.26 11.90
C ALA A 99 9.51 3.46 11.33
N ALA A 100 8.43 4.16 10.93
CA ALA A 100 7.28 3.55 10.31
C ALA A 100 7.64 2.90 8.95
N THR A 101 8.47 3.58 8.13
CA THR A 101 8.96 3.06 6.85
C THR A 101 9.74 1.76 7.02
N ILE A 102 10.67 1.71 7.96
CA ILE A 102 11.49 0.53 8.22
C ILE A 102 10.59 -0.63 8.65
N ILE A 103 9.66 -0.41 9.58
CA ILE A 103 8.82 -1.47 10.12
C ILE A 103 7.84 -1.99 9.08
N ALA A 104 7.19 -1.09 8.32
CA ALA A 104 6.33 -1.51 7.22
C ALA A 104 7.11 -2.21 6.10
N GLY A 105 8.31 -1.72 5.79
CA GLY A 105 9.22 -2.32 4.80
C GLY A 105 9.70 -3.71 5.18
N LEU A 106 9.89 -3.96 6.48
CA LEU A 106 10.18 -5.28 7.02
C LEU A 106 8.95 -6.21 7.09
N GLY A 107 7.82 -5.81 6.49
CA GLY A 107 6.66 -6.65 6.25
C GLY A 107 5.52 -6.52 7.24
N ALA A 108 5.59 -5.62 8.23
CA ALA A 108 4.45 -5.37 9.13
C ALA A 108 3.18 -4.95 8.40
N GLY A 109 3.32 -4.40 7.18
CA GLY A 109 2.22 -3.86 6.41
C GLY A 109 1.67 -2.53 6.96
N TYR A 110 0.93 -1.83 6.12
CA TYR A 110 0.42 -0.49 6.41
C TYR A 110 -0.47 -0.43 7.67
N TYR A 111 -1.49 -1.29 7.73
CA TYR A 111 -2.49 -1.24 8.81
C TYR A 111 -1.91 -1.61 10.17
N THR A 112 -0.99 -2.58 10.21
CA THR A 112 -0.34 -3.01 11.46
C THR A 112 0.55 -1.90 12.02
N VAL A 113 1.31 -1.22 11.14
CA VAL A 113 2.14 -0.08 11.57
C VAL A 113 1.27 1.04 12.12
N LEU A 114 0.15 1.37 11.48
CA LEU A 114 -0.78 2.38 12.01
C LEU A 114 -1.38 1.95 13.34
N ALA A 115 -1.86 0.71 13.46
CA ALA A 115 -2.47 0.21 14.70
C ALA A 115 -1.51 0.25 15.89
N THR A 116 -0.23 -0.04 15.65
CA THR A 116 0.81 -0.07 16.71
C THR A 116 1.40 1.30 17.00
N MET A 117 1.70 2.09 15.97
CA MET A 117 2.40 3.37 16.14
C MET A 117 1.46 4.56 16.38
N ALA A 118 0.24 4.57 15.84
CA ALA A 118 -0.65 5.72 15.97
C ALA A 118 -0.95 6.09 17.43
N PRO A 119 -1.26 5.15 18.36
CA PRO A 119 -1.47 5.48 19.78
C PRO A 119 -0.23 6.14 20.41
N MET A 120 0.95 5.59 20.09
CA MET A 120 2.23 6.10 20.62
C MET A 120 2.51 7.52 20.10
N ILE A 121 2.30 7.74 18.80
CA ILE A 121 2.59 9.02 18.14
C ILE A 121 1.60 10.11 18.55
N LEU A 122 0.33 9.77 18.73
CA LEU A 122 -0.66 10.71 19.27
C LEU A 122 -0.31 11.15 20.70
N LEU A 123 0.12 10.21 21.56
CA LEU A 123 0.59 10.53 22.91
C LEU A 123 1.88 11.38 22.86
N LEU A 124 2.82 11.02 21.99
CA LEU A 124 4.08 11.73 21.80
C LEU A 124 3.84 13.16 21.31
N SER A 125 2.94 13.35 20.34
CA SER A 125 2.51 14.67 19.86
C SER A 125 2.06 15.59 21.00
N LYS A 126 1.24 15.06 21.91
CA LYS A 126 0.78 15.81 23.09
C LYS A 126 1.93 16.16 24.05
N ARG A 127 2.87 15.23 24.29
CA ARG A 127 4.00 15.44 25.23
C ARG A 127 5.07 16.37 24.68
N THR A 128 5.29 16.39 23.36
CA THR A 128 6.33 17.18 22.70
C THR A 128 5.82 18.44 22.04
N ASN A 129 4.52 18.72 22.16
CA ASN A 129 3.86 19.84 21.47
C ASN A 129 4.04 19.81 19.93
N LEU A 130 4.29 18.62 19.37
CA LEU A 130 4.34 18.41 17.93
C LEU A 130 2.94 18.58 17.35
N ASN A 131 2.83 19.30 16.24
CA ASN A 131 1.56 19.48 15.55
C ASN A 131 0.93 18.11 15.20
N ILE A 132 -0.30 17.88 15.63
CA ILE A 132 -1.00 16.59 15.48
C ILE A 132 -1.18 16.20 14.00
N VAL A 133 -1.36 17.18 13.09
CA VAL A 133 -1.43 16.93 11.64
C VAL A 133 -0.11 16.33 11.15
N ILE A 134 1.01 16.95 11.51
CA ILE A 134 2.33 16.49 11.10
C ILE A 134 2.66 15.14 11.73
N ALA A 135 2.30 14.93 12.99
CA ALA A 135 2.52 13.65 13.68
C ALA A 135 1.76 12.51 12.99
N THR A 136 0.48 12.72 12.65
CA THR A 136 -0.34 11.72 11.96
C THR A 136 0.09 11.51 10.52
N LEU A 137 0.44 12.56 9.79
CA LEU A 137 1.01 12.45 8.44
C LEU A 137 2.34 11.70 8.45
N SER A 138 3.22 11.95 9.44
CA SER A 138 4.52 11.26 9.50
C SER A 138 4.38 9.75 9.63
N VAL A 139 3.50 9.27 10.51
CA VAL A 139 3.28 7.82 10.66
C VAL A 139 2.54 7.23 9.45
N ASN A 140 1.56 7.95 8.89
CA ASN A 140 0.82 7.52 7.72
C ASN A 140 1.74 7.37 6.49
N TYR A 141 2.50 8.40 6.17
CA TYR A 141 3.47 8.37 5.07
C TYR A 141 4.52 7.27 5.23
N GLY A 142 5.09 7.14 6.45
CA GLY A 142 6.08 6.11 6.70
C GLY A 142 5.51 4.70 6.54
N ALA A 143 4.32 4.46 7.05
CA ALA A 143 3.64 3.17 6.91
C ALA A 143 3.33 2.86 5.43
N LEU A 144 2.89 3.85 4.64
CA LEU A 144 2.63 3.69 3.21
C LEU A 144 3.91 3.47 2.42
N ALA A 145 4.91 4.33 2.61
CA ALA A 145 6.19 4.21 1.89
C ALA A 145 6.86 2.85 2.16
N GLY A 146 6.94 2.42 3.43
CA GLY A 146 7.51 1.12 3.77
C GLY A 146 6.70 -0.04 3.22
N ALA A 147 5.36 0.01 3.29
CA ALA A 147 4.51 -1.01 2.72
C ALA A 147 4.64 -1.11 1.19
N ASN A 148 4.97 -0.01 0.50
CA ASN A 148 5.20 0.02 -0.95
C ASN A 148 6.58 -0.52 -1.35
N PHE A 149 7.47 -0.81 -0.39
CA PHE A 149 8.75 -1.43 -0.72
C PHE A 149 8.52 -2.76 -1.45
N ILE A 150 9.36 -3.07 -2.43
CA ILE A 150 9.12 -4.13 -3.44
C ILE A 150 8.79 -5.50 -2.84
N THR A 151 9.39 -5.86 -1.71
CA THR A 151 9.18 -7.13 -1.03
C THR A 151 8.13 -7.05 0.07
N SER A 152 7.67 -5.85 0.41
CA SER A 152 6.63 -5.63 1.42
C SER A 152 5.23 -5.79 0.83
N GLN A 153 4.22 -5.81 1.70
CA GLN A 153 2.84 -6.18 1.37
C GLN A 153 2.27 -5.42 0.15
N SER A 154 2.30 -4.09 0.17
CA SER A 154 1.71 -3.29 -0.92
C SER A 154 2.55 -3.36 -2.19
N GLY A 155 3.89 -3.36 -2.07
CA GLY A 155 4.79 -3.48 -3.22
C GLY A 155 4.57 -4.78 -3.99
N VAL A 156 4.40 -5.89 -3.27
CA VAL A 156 4.06 -7.19 -3.86
C VAL A 156 2.69 -7.16 -4.55
N ILE A 157 1.67 -6.59 -3.89
CA ILE A 157 0.31 -6.48 -4.44
C ILE A 157 0.33 -5.65 -5.73
N PHE A 158 0.97 -4.48 -5.73
CA PHE A 158 1.06 -3.64 -6.92
C PHE A 158 1.75 -4.34 -8.09
N ARG A 159 2.84 -5.07 -7.83
CA ARG A 159 3.53 -5.84 -8.87
C ARG A 159 2.65 -6.92 -9.47
N GLU A 160 1.90 -7.66 -8.64
CA GLU A 160 0.98 -8.68 -9.13
C GLU A 160 -0.21 -8.09 -9.91
N LEU A 161 -0.73 -6.95 -9.48
CA LEU A 161 -1.76 -6.22 -10.22
C LEU A 161 -1.23 -5.71 -11.58
N MET A 162 -0.01 -5.18 -11.64
CA MET A 162 0.64 -4.77 -12.90
C MET A 162 0.84 -5.96 -13.83
N ARG A 163 1.28 -7.14 -13.31
CA ARG A 163 1.37 -8.37 -14.10
C ARG A 163 0.00 -8.81 -14.64
N GLY A 164 -1.02 -8.75 -13.78
CA GLY A 164 -2.41 -9.04 -14.17
C GLY A 164 -2.95 -8.09 -15.24
N ALA A 165 -2.43 -6.87 -15.29
CA ALA A 165 -2.72 -5.88 -16.34
C ALA A 165 -1.87 -6.07 -17.61
N GLY A 166 -1.01 -7.08 -17.70
CA GLY A 166 -0.19 -7.39 -18.88
C GLY A 166 1.17 -6.69 -18.92
N VAL A 167 1.62 -6.07 -17.82
CA VAL A 167 2.96 -5.47 -17.75
C VAL A 167 4.02 -6.58 -17.64
N ALA A 168 5.09 -6.49 -18.44
CA ALA A 168 6.20 -7.44 -18.42
C ALA A 168 6.89 -7.51 -17.04
N ASN A 169 7.36 -8.68 -16.64
CA ASN A 169 7.94 -8.94 -15.32
C ASN A 169 9.05 -7.95 -14.93
N ASP A 170 9.98 -7.69 -15.83
CA ASP A 170 11.13 -6.81 -15.58
C ASP A 170 10.67 -5.38 -15.34
N ASN A 171 9.67 -4.92 -16.10
CA ASN A 171 9.05 -3.61 -15.92
C ASN A 171 8.30 -3.52 -14.58
N THR A 172 7.64 -4.59 -14.10
CA THR A 172 6.94 -4.55 -12.82
C THR A 172 7.87 -4.30 -11.64
N PHE A 173 9.12 -4.78 -11.73
CA PHE A 173 10.13 -4.51 -10.70
C PHE A 173 10.52 -3.03 -10.70
N THR A 174 10.87 -2.49 -11.88
CA THR A 174 11.27 -1.07 -12.04
C THR A 174 10.12 -0.12 -11.68
N TYR A 175 8.89 -0.45 -12.08
CA TYR A 175 7.72 0.35 -11.76
C TYR A 175 7.39 0.32 -10.26
N GLY A 176 7.57 -0.84 -9.63
CA GLY A 176 7.43 -0.97 -8.17
C GLY A 176 8.47 -0.13 -7.41
N LEU A 177 9.74 -0.11 -7.88
CA LEU A 177 10.78 0.79 -7.35
C LEU A 177 10.40 2.25 -7.48
N GLY A 178 9.86 2.64 -8.62
CA GLY A 178 9.41 4.02 -8.84
C GLY A 178 8.26 4.44 -7.95
N ILE A 179 7.26 3.56 -7.74
CA ILE A 179 6.18 3.79 -6.78
C ILE A 179 6.75 3.97 -5.37
N PHE A 180 7.67 3.08 -4.95
CA PHE A 180 8.35 3.21 -3.66
C PHE A 180 9.11 4.54 -3.57
N ALA A 181 9.93 4.87 -4.57
CA ALA A 181 10.71 6.09 -4.59
C ALA A 181 9.83 7.36 -4.52
N ALA A 182 8.76 7.43 -5.29
CA ALA A 182 7.84 8.57 -5.29
C ALA A 182 7.16 8.76 -3.94
N THR A 183 6.63 7.66 -3.36
CA THR A 183 5.93 7.68 -2.07
C THR A 183 6.86 7.80 -0.87
N PHE A 184 8.16 7.59 -1.04
CA PHE A 184 9.19 7.80 -0.03
C PHE A 184 9.77 9.22 -0.10
N LEU A 185 10.14 9.70 -1.30
CA LEU A 185 10.83 10.99 -1.46
C LEU A 185 9.92 12.18 -1.18
N MET A 186 8.66 12.13 -1.61
CA MET A 186 7.71 13.23 -1.37
C MET A 186 7.57 13.54 0.13
N PRO A 187 7.30 12.58 1.02
CA PRO A 187 7.23 12.84 2.46
C PRO A 187 8.56 13.26 3.07
N VAL A 188 9.70 12.72 2.59
CA VAL A 188 11.03 13.16 3.07
C VAL A 188 11.22 14.63 2.82
N VAL A 189 10.87 15.13 1.63
CA VAL A 189 10.96 16.55 1.31
C VAL A 189 10.00 17.37 2.18
N LEU A 190 8.74 16.99 2.26
CA LEU A 190 7.71 17.71 3.01
C LEU A 190 8.02 17.78 4.50
N LEU A 191 8.32 16.65 5.12
CA LEU A 191 8.64 16.55 6.55
C LEU A 191 10.03 17.15 6.86
N GLY A 192 10.97 17.06 5.91
CA GLY A 192 12.28 17.72 5.99
C GLY A 192 12.15 19.22 6.05
N VAL A 193 11.44 19.82 5.09
CA VAL A 193 11.17 21.28 5.08
C VAL A 193 10.48 21.71 6.36
N TYR A 194 9.44 21.00 6.80
CA TYR A 194 8.78 21.27 8.07
C TYR A 194 9.75 21.24 9.25
N SER A 195 10.60 20.21 9.33
CA SER A 195 11.57 20.05 10.43
C SER A 195 12.62 21.15 10.43
N PHE A 196 13.12 21.58 9.27
CA PHE A 196 14.07 22.70 9.17
C PHE A 196 13.46 24.03 9.59
N ILE A 197 12.24 24.34 9.17
CA ILE A 197 11.54 25.57 9.53
C ILE A 197 11.32 25.64 11.05
N ASN A 198 10.97 24.52 11.67
CA ASN A 198 10.65 24.44 13.10
C ASN A 198 11.85 24.06 14.00
N ALA A 199 13.06 23.93 13.45
CA ALA A 199 14.24 23.47 14.18
C ALA A 199 14.60 24.33 15.42
N LYS A 200 14.34 25.64 15.34
CA LYS A 200 14.65 26.61 16.42
C LYS A 200 13.65 26.55 17.59
N THR A 201 12.43 26.03 17.37
CA THR A 201 11.34 26.12 18.37
C THR A 201 11.21 24.83 19.20
N SER A 202 11.83 23.74 18.82
CA SER A 202 11.65 22.41 19.41
C SER A 202 12.80 22.10 20.40
N LYS A 203 12.65 22.53 21.65
CA LYS A 203 13.64 22.31 22.73
C LYS A 203 13.24 21.28 23.78
N ILE A 204 12.16 20.52 23.57
CA ILE A 204 11.61 19.60 24.58
C ILE A 204 12.32 18.25 24.52
N ALA A 205 13.01 17.87 25.60
CA ALA A 205 13.57 16.53 25.74
C ALA A 205 12.45 15.47 25.82
N ILE A 206 12.52 14.48 24.94
CA ILE A 206 11.55 13.39 24.90
C ILE A 206 11.93 12.39 25.99
N GLN A 207 11.15 12.33 27.07
CA GLN A 207 11.25 11.26 28.06
C GLN A 207 10.59 10.00 27.49
N THR A 208 11.40 9.04 27.06
CA THR A 208 10.97 7.73 26.60
C THR A 208 11.54 6.64 27.49
N ILE A 209 10.75 5.62 27.76
CA ILE A 209 11.19 4.44 28.51
C ILE A 209 12.21 3.68 27.65
N VAL A 210 13.30 3.23 28.25
CA VAL A 210 14.30 2.39 27.57
C VAL A 210 13.60 1.08 27.14
N PRO A 211 13.56 0.75 25.84
CA PRO A 211 12.91 -0.47 25.40
C PRO A 211 13.73 -1.71 25.80
N GLU A 212 13.01 -2.80 26.09
CA GLU A 212 13.64 -4.07 26.38
C GLU A 212 14.41 -4.62 25.17
N PRO A 213 15.54 -5.32 25.37
CA PRO A 213 16.30 -5.91 24.29
C PRO A 213 15.48 -7.00 23.56
N LEU A 214 15.76 -7.18 22.27
CA LEU A 214 15.20 -8.27 21.48
C LEU A 214 15.69 -9.62 22.01
N ASP A 215 14.76 -10.56 22.18
CA ASP A 215 15.09 -11.94 22.53
C ASP A 215 15.65 -12.73 21.33
N SER A 216 16.05 -13.99 21.57
CA SER A 216 16.65 -14.85 20.55
C SER A 216 15.69 -15.18 19.40
N LYS A 217 14.38 -15.38 19.67
CA LYS A 217 13.37 -15.67 18.64
C LYS A 217 13.12 -14.44 17.77
N GLN A 218 13.00 -13.28 18.40
CA GLN A 218 12.81 -12.00 17.72
C GLN A 218 13.97 -11.65 16.79
N LYS A 219 15.21 -11.83 17.26
CA LYS A 219 16.43 -11.64 16.44
C LYS A 219 16.47 -12.58 15.24
N LYS A 220 16.13 -13.87 15.43
CA LYS A 220 16.06 -14.85 14.34
C LYS A 220 14.98 -14.47 13.31
N SER A 221 13.80 -14.03 13.76
CA SER A 221 12.73 -13.58 12.86
C SER A 221 13.16 -12.40 11.99
N ILE A 222 13.80 -11.39 12.59
CA ILE A 222 14.32 -10.24 11.85
C ILE A 222 15.42 -10.67 10.86
N MET A 223 16.32 -11.56 11.28
CA MET A 223 17.37 -12.11 10.41
C MET A 223 16.77 -12.83 9.19
N LEU A 224 15.75 -13.67 9.39
CA LEU A 224 15.04 -14.35 8.29
C LEU A 224 14.38 -13.38 7.31
N ILE A 225 13.83 -12.25 7.81
CA ILE A 225 13.31 -11.20 6.92
C ILE A 225 14.43 -10.70 6.00
N PHE A 226 15.58 -10.32 6.54
CA PHE A 226 16.70 -9.82 5.74
C PHE A 226 17.21 -10.87 4.74
N ILE A 227 17.28 -12.14 5.14
CA ILE A 227 17.71 -13.22 4.24
C ILE A 227 16.69 -13.41 3.12
N MET A 228 15.39 -13.45 3.42
CA MET A 228 14.33 -13.55 2.41
C MET A 228 14.38 -12.37 1.44
N MET A 229 14.46 -11.14 1.97
CA MET A 229 14.57 -9.93 1.15
C MET A 229 15.79 -9.99 0.22
N ALA A 230 16.96 -10.37 0.75
CA ALA A 230 18.16 -10.52 -0.05
C ALA A 230 17.96 -11.58 -1.16
N THR A 231 17.39 -12.75 -0.84
CA THR A 231 17.12 -13.81 -1.80
C THR A 231 16.21 -13.34 -2.94
N VAL A 232 15.16 -12.57 -2.63
CA VAL A 232 14.20 -12.08 -3.63
C VAL A 232 14.75 -10.93 -4.45
N LEU A 233 15.64 -10.09 -3.86
CA LEU A 233 16.14 -8.87 -4.51
C LEU A 233 17.42 -9.08 -5.32
N ILE A 234 18.29 -9.99 -4.90
CA ILE A 234 19.61 -10.17 -5.54
C ILE A 234 19.46 -10.44 -7.04
N VAL A 235 18.58 -11.35 -7.43
CA VAL A 235 18.47 -11.78 -8.82
C VAL A 235 17.89 -10.70 -9.74
N PRO A 236 16.75 -10.05 -9.43
CA PRO A 236 16.24 -8.94 -10.26
C PRO A 236 17.21 -7.76 -10.33
N ILE A 237 17.90 -7.44 -9.22
CA ILE A 237 18.92 -6.37 -9.21
C ILE A 237 20.11 -6.76 -10.09
N SER A 238 20.57 -8.01 -9.98
CA SER A 238 21.67 -8.51 -10.83
C SER A 238 21.28 -8.48 -12.32
N ASN A 239 20.05 -8.86 -12.65
CA ASN A 239 19.54 -8.80 -14.02
C ASN A 239 19.49 -7.35 -14.57
N LEU A 240 19.16 -6.40 -13.71
CA LEU A 240 19.14 -4.99 -14.06
C LEU A 240 20.55 -4.41 -14.29
N LEU A 241 21.52 -4.82 -13.47
CA LEU A 241 22.89 -4.31 -13.51
C LEU A 241 23.76 -5.01 -14.56
N ILE A 242 23.53 -6.29 -14.80
CA ILE A 242 24.31 -7.14 -15.70
C ILE A 242 23.31 -7.92 -16.58
N PRO A 243 22.70 -7.24 -17.57
CA PRO A 243 21.74 -7.87 -18.47
C PRO A 243 22.42 -8.89 -19.39
N ASN A 244 21.66 -9.83 -19.95
CA ASN A 244 22.10 -10.84 -20.93
C ASN A 244 23.08 -11.92 -20.36
N VAL A 245 23.00 -12.21 -19.04
CA VAL A 245 23.69 -13.35 -18.44
C VAL A 245 22.68 -14.49 -18.28
N GLU A 246 22.83 -15.54 -19.07
CA GLU A 246 21.88 -16.69 -19.18
C GLU A 246 21.47 -17.26 -17.80
N VAL A 247 22.44 -17.41 -16.88
CA VAL A 247 22.16 -17.92 -15.52
C VAL A 247 21.28 -16.97 -14.72
N ILE A 248 21.51 -15.66 -14.85
CA ILE A 248 20.74 -14.63 -14.13
C ILE A 248 19.31 -14.57 -14.71
N GLU A 249 19.16 -14.60 -16.02
CA GLU A 249 17.86 -14.65 -16.70
C GLU A 249 17.09 -15.92 -16.33
N PHE A 250 17.75 -17.08 -16.33
CA PHE A 250 17.17 -18.35 -15.90
C PHE A 250 16.64 -18.29 -14.47
N LEU A 251 17.41 -17.72 -13.53
CA LEU A 251 16.99 -17.56 -12.13
C LEU A 251 15.88 -16.52 -12.00
N ASN A 252 15.98 -15.40 -12.70
CA ASN A 252 14.98 -14.31 -12.65
C ASN A 252 13.59 -14.78 -13.13
N ALA A 253 13.56 -15.69 -14.11
CA ALA A 253 12.30 -16.27 -14.59
C ALA A 253 11.66 -17.29 -13.61
N ARG A 254 12.41 -17.83 -12.64
CA ARG A 254 11.96 -18.92 -11.74
C ARG A 254 11.85 -18.48 -10.27
N ILE A 255 12.51 -17.42 -9.88
CA ILE A 255 12.40 -16.90 -8.51
C ILE A 255 11.05 -16.17 -8.36
N ASP A 256 10.14 -16.81 -7.64
CA ASP A 256 8.84 -16.25 -7.28
C ASP A 256 8.79 -15.96 -5.78
N ILE A 257 8.40 -14.73 -5.44
CA ILE A 257 8.36 -14.26 -4.05
C ILE A 257 7.38 -15.05 -3.19
N GLY A 258 6.27 -15.54 -3.76
CA GLY A 258 5.28 -16.32 -3.03
C GLY A 258 5.85 -17.67 -2.58
N PHE A 259 6.47 -18.43 -3.49
CA PHE A 259 7.10 -19.72 -3.13
C PHE A 259 8.26 -19.55 -2.16
N ILE A 260 9.09 -18.51 -2.34
CA ILE A 260 10.17 -18.19 -1.39
C ILE A 260 9.59 -17.85 -0.01
N ALA A 261 8.52 -17.06 0.06
CA ALA A 261 7.89 -16.72 1.32
C ALA A 261 7.31 -17.95 2.04
N ILE A 262 6.69 -18.90 1.31
CA ILE A 262 6.23 -20.18 1.90
C ILE A 262 7.42 -20.99 2.44
N PHE A 263 8.52 -21.06 1.70
CA PHE A 263 9.73 -21.73 2.19
C PHE A 263 10.22 -21.12 3.50
N PHE A 264 10.35 -19.80 3.58
CA PHE A 264 10.76 -19.12 4.82
C PHE A 264 9.70 -19.21 5.94
N ALA A 265 8.41 -19.29 5.61
CA ALA A 265 7.37 -19.59 6.59
C ALA A 265 7.54 -20.97 7.22
N LEU A 266 7.82 -22.00 6.42
CA LEU A 266 8.15 -23.34 6.91
C LEU A 266 9.40 -23.33 7.80
N VAL A 267 10.48 -22.65 7.37
CA VAL A 267 11.69 -22.48 8.20
C VAL A 267 11.35 -21.82 9.54
N SER A 268 10.48 -20.80 9.53
CA SER A 268 10.05 -20.11 10.75
C SER A 268 9.28 -21.02 11.69
N LEU A 269 8.43 -21.93 11.17
CA LEU A 269 7.73 -22.96 11.95
C LEU A 269 8.70 -23.96 12.56
N PHE A 270 9.66 -24.50 11.78
CA PHE A 270 10.68 -25.42 12.28
C PHE A 270 11.53 -24.79 13.39
N LEU A 271 11.83 -23.49 13.28
CA LEU A 271 12.56 -22.74 14.32
C LEU A 271 11.66 -22.31 15.50
N LYS A 272 10.37 -22.66 15.47
CA LYS A 272 9.38 -22.33 16.52
C LYS A 272 9.29 -20.82 16.82
N LEU A 273 9.33 -20.00 15.76
CA LEU A 273 9.30 -18.54 15.88
C LEU A 273 7.88 -17.99 16.08
N GLY A 274 6.86 -18.77 15.79
CA GLY A 274 5.44 -18.50 16.01
C GLY A 274 4.61 -19.77 15.92
N ASP A 275 3.34 -19.67 16.34
CA ASP A 275 2.36 -20.74 16.25
C ASP A 275 1.62 -20.69 14.90
N GLU A 276 1.44 -21.83 14.25
CA GLU A 276 0.83 -21.95 12.91
C GLU A 276 -0.57 -21.33 12.87
N LYS A 277 -1.43 -21.67 13.84
CA LYS A 277 -2.82 -21.16 13.88
C LYS A 277 -2.85 -19.64 14.02
N THR A 278 -1.97 -19.11 14.86
CA THR A 278 -1.85 -17.67 15.09
C THR A 278 -1.40 -16.93 13.83
N VAL A 279 -0.35 -17.41 13.14
CA VAL A 279 0.15 -16.73 11.96
C VAL A 279 -0.82 -16.82 10.77
N ILE A 280 -1.56 -17.92 10.62
CA ILE A 280 -2.63 -18.06 9.63
C ILE A 280 -3.79 -17.11 9.96
N ALA A 281 -4.18 -16.98 11.21
CA ALA A 281 -5.25 -16.06 11.61
C ALA A 281 -4.91 -14.59 11.36
N LEU A 282 -3.63 -14.23 11.41
CA LEU A 282 -3.13 -12.88 11.13
C LEU A 282 -3.06 -12.55 9.63
N VAL A 283 -3.27 -13.52 8.73
CA VAL A 283 -3.36 -13.24 7.29
C VAL A 283 -4.49 -12.22 7.05
N PRO A 284 -4.27 -11.19 6.20
CA PRO A 284 -5.27 -10.14 5.98
C PRO A 284 -6.43 -10.62 5.08
N TRP A 285 -7.22 -11.59 5.56
CA TRP A 285 -8.31 -12.25 4.84
C TRP A 285 -9.29 -11.26 4.22
N ASN A 286 -9.65 -10.20 4.97
CA ASN A 286 -10.54 -9.16 4.45
C ASN A 286 -9.97 -8.47 3.20
N THR A 287 -8.67 -8.19 3.20
CA THR A 287 -8.00 -7.57 2.04
C THR A 287 -7.91 -8.55 0.88
N LEU A 288 -7.60 -9.83 1.15
CA LEU A 288 -7.56 -10.88 0.11
C LEU A 288 -8.91 -11.05 -0.57
N ILE A 289 -9.99 -11.22 0.20
CA ILE A 289 -11.35 -11.35 -0.33
C ILE A 289 -11.73 -10.10 -1.14
N MET A 290 -11.38 -8.92 -0.66
CA MET A 290 -11.68 -7.66 -1.35
C MET A 290 -10.95 -7.56 -2.69
N ILE A 291 -9.63 -7.79 -2.71
CA ILE A 291 -8.83 -7.73 -3.95
C ILE A 291 -9.32 -8.77 -4.97
N CYS A 292 -9.57 -9.99 -4.52
CA CYS A 292 -9.97 -11.07 -5.43
C CYS A 292 -11.39 -10.89 -5.93
N GLY A 293 -12.33 -10.49 -5.08
CA GLY A 293 -13.71 -10.25 -5.48
C GLY A 293 -13.85 -9.08 -6.45
N VAL A 294 -13.20 -7.94 -6.15
CA VAL A 294 -13.15 -6.81 -7.08
C VAL A 294 -12.42 -7.20 -8.38
N GLY A 295 -11.36 -8.00 -8.27
CA GLY A 295 -10.61 -8.51 -9.43
C GLY A 295 -11.45 -9.35 -10.38
N MET A 296 -12.39 -10.17 -9.87
CA MET A 296 -13.36 -10.92 -10.73
C MET A 296 -14.23 -9.95 -11.54
N LEU A 297 -14.82 -8.96 -10.88
CA LEU A 297 -15.70 -7.98 -11.53
C LEU A 297 -14.97 -7.16 -12.59
N ILE A 298 -13.70 -6.82 -12.33
CA ILE A 298 -12.87 -6.09 -13.28
C ILE A 298 -12.51 -6.95 -14.49
N ARG A 299 -12.22 -8.25 -14.30
CA ARG A 299 -11.96 -9.15 -15.42
C ARG A 299 -13.16 -9.25 -16.35
N LEU A 300 -14.38 -9.35 -15.81
CA LEU A 300 -15.60 -9.23 -16.64
C LEU A 300 -15.63 -7.91 -17.41
N GLY A 301 -15.27 -6.81 -16.76
CA GLY A 301 -15.17 -5.50 -17.41
C GLY A 301 -14.17 -5.44 -18.55
N VAL A 302 -13.02 -6.09 -18.41
CA VAL A 302 -11.99 -6.20 -19.46
C VAL A 302 -12.53 -7.00 -20.65
N GLU A 303 -13.21 -8.15 -20.41
CA GLU A 303 -13.79 -8.98 -21.46
C GLU A 303 -14.89 -8.25 -22.27
N VAL A 304 -15.66 -7.39 -21.63
CA VAL A 304 -16.73 -6.61 -22.28
C VAL A 304 -16.18 -5.33 -22.96
N GLY A 305 -14.90 -4.99 -22.75
CA GLY A 305 -14.28 -3.82 -23.36
C GLY A 305 -14.44 -2.50 -22.60
N VAL A 306 -14.89 -2.54 -21.32
CA VAL A 306 -15.03 -1.34 -20.46
C VAL A 306 -13.74 -0.52 -20.44
N VAL A 307 -12.60 -1.21 -20.32
CA VAL A 307 -11.28 -0.56 -20.31
C VAL A 307 -11.02 0.20 -21.60
N TYR A 308 -11.37 -0.41 -22.73
CA TYR A 308 -11.19 0.22 -24.05
C TYR A 308 -12.07 1.47 -24.20
N GLU A 309 -13.37 1.37 -23.91
CA GLU A 309 -14.31 2.49 -24.02
C GLU A 309 -13.90 3.68 -23.13
N LEU A 310 -13.52 3.43 -21.88
CA LEU A 310 -13.05 4.47 -20.95
C LEU A 310 -11.75 5.11 -21.41
N THR A 311 -10.83 4.31 -21.95
CA THR A 311 -9.54 4.80 -22.47
C THR A 311 -9.72 5.65 -23.70
N GLU A 312 -10.56 5.23 -24.65
CA GLU A 312 -10.89 5.99 -25.85
C GLU A 312 -11.57 7.32 -25.50
N TRP A 313 -12.51 7.28 -24.56
CA TRP A 313 -13.16 8.51 -24.08
C TRP A 313 -12.15 9.50 -23.48
N LEU A 314 -11.26 9.02 -22.60
CA LEU A 314 -10.23 9.86 -21.96
C LEU A 314 -9.27 10.44 -23.00
N SER A 315 -8.75 9.62 -23.91
CA SER A 315 -7.78 10.07 -24.91
C SER A 315 -8.35 11.06 -25.92
N THR A 316 -9.67 10.96 -26.19
CA THR A 316 -10.34 11.85 -27.17
C THR A 316 -10.82 13.15 -26.54
N ASN A 317 -11.29 13.12 -25.28
CA ASN A 317 -11.97 14.26 -24.66
C ASN A 317 -11.11 15.03 -23.66
N VAL A 318 -9.94 14.50 -23.27
CA VAL A 318 -9.09 15.09 -22.25
C VAL A 318 -7.73 15.45 -22.83
N PRO A 319 -7.23 16.68 -22.65
CA PRO A 319 -5.88 17.03 -23.03
C PRO A 319 -4.84 16.09 -22.36
N ILE A 320 -3.86 15.63 -23.13
CA ILE A 320 -2.88 14.62 -22.68
C ILE A 320 -2.20 15.02 -21.37
N TRP A 321 -1.81 16.27 -21.22
CA TRP A 321 -1.16 16.78 -20.00
C TRP A 321 -2.04 16.74 -18.75
N LEU A 322 -3.38 16.70 -18.92
CA LEU A 322 -4.35 16.66 -17.83
C LEU A 322 -4.68 15.22 -17.40
N ILE A 323 -4.43 14.21 -18.22
CA ILE A 323 -4.73 12.80 -17.92
C ILE A 323 -4.08 12.35 -16.60
N PRO A 324 -2.77 12.57 -16.33
CA PRO A 324 -2.15 12.19 -15.06
C PRO A 324 -2.81 12.85 -13.84
N VAL A 325 -3.18 14.13 -13.98
CA VAL A 325 -3.86 14.89 -12.92
C VAL A 325 -5.25 14.31 -12.65
N LEU A 326 -6.02 13.99 -13.68
CA LEU A 326 -7.34 13.37 -13.52
C LEU A 326 -7.24 11.97 -12.89
N VAL A 327 -6.31 11.15 -13.34
CA VAL A 327 -6.05 9.84 -12.78
C VAL A 327 -5.71 9.93 -11.29
N PHE A 328 -4.87 10.89 -10.90
CA PHE A 328 -4.56 11.18 -9.50
C PHE A 328 -5.81 11.59 -8.71
N ILE A 329 -6.60 12.54 -9.22
CA ILE A 329 -7.80 13.05 -8.53
C ILE A 329 -8.85 11.94 -8.37
N ILE A 330 -9.11 11.16 -9.43
CA ILE A 330 -10.04 10.04 -9.38
C ILE A 330 -9.58 9.03 -8.32
N SER A 331 -8.30 8.68 -8.32
CA SER A 331 -7.72 7.77 -7.33
C SER A 331 -7.87 8.30 -5.90
N ALA A 332 -7.62 9.60 -5.70
CA ALA A 332 -7.78 10.26 -4.40
C ALA A 332 -9.25 10.23 -3.93
N ILE A 333 -10.20 10.59 -4.80
CA ILE A 333 -11.63 10.58 -4.47
C ILE A 333 -12.10 9.16 -4.11
N MET A 334 -11.75 8.16 -4.91
CA MET A 334 -12.09 6.77 -4.62
C MET A 334 -11.54 6.33 -3.26
N SER A 335 -10.30 6.70 -2.94
CA SER A 335 -9.63 6.25 -1.72
C SER A 335 -10.07 6.99 -0.45
N ILE A 336 -10.82 8.09 -0.54
CA ILE A 336 -11.46 8.72 0.63
C ILE A 336 -12.36 7.71 1.36
N PHE A 337 -13.07 6.87 0.62
CA PHE A 337 -14.08 5.93 1.13
C PHE A 337 -13.68 4.46 0.95
N ALA A 338 -12.65 4.18 0.16
CA ALA A 338 -12.25 2.82 -0.20
C ALA A 338 -10.76 2.58 0.09
N SER A 339 -10.34 1.31 0.02
CA SER A 339 -8.94 0.93 0.21
C SER A 339 -8.14 1.09 -1.09
N THR A 340 -6.96 1.69 -1.01
CA THR A 340 -6.00 1.77 -2.13
C THR A 340 -5.72 0.38 -2.73
N LEU A 341 -5.40 -0.60 -1.86
CA LEU A 341 -5.02 -1.95 -2.30
C LEU A 341 -6.22 -2.80 -2.69
N GLY A 342 -7.34 -2.63 -1.99
CA GLY A 342 -8.50 -3.51 -2.18
C GLY A 342 -9.44 -3.07 -3.30
N VAL A 343 -9.44 -1.78 -3.65
CA VAL A 343 -10.38 -1.22 -4.64
C VAL A 343 -9.67 -0.39 -5.68
N VAL A 344 -8.95 0.67 -5.30
CA VAL A 344 -8.45 1.66 -6.27
C VAL A 344 -7.46 1.05 -7.24
N ALA A 345 -6.40 0.40 -6.74
CA ALA A 345 -5.39 -0.22 -7.58
C ALA A 345 -5.94 -1.37 -8.45
N PRO A 346 -6.73 -2.32 -7.91
CA PRO A 346 -7.35 -3.34 -8.75
C PRO A 346 -8.25 -2.78 -9.86
N THR A 347 -8.93 -1.66 -9.60
CA THR A 347 -9.85 -1.03 -10.57
C THR A 347 -9.10 -0.26 -11.66
N LEU A 348 -8.07 0.51 -11.30
CA LEU A 348 -7.44 1.45 -12.24
C LEU A 348 -6.19 0.89 -12.94
N PHE A 349 -5.45 -0.05 -12.32
CA PHE A 349 -4.25 -0.62 -12.94
C PHE A 349 -4.49 -1.31 -14.27
N PRO A 350 -5.59 -2.09 -14.47
CA PRO A 350 -5.88 -2.70 -15.76
C PRO A 350 -6.07 -1.71 -16.91
N MET A 351 -6.42 -0.44 -16.62
CA MET A 351 -6.61 0.59 -17.64
C MET A 351 -5.28 1.19 -18.11
N VAL A 352 -4.23 1.12 -17.30
CA VAL A 352 -2.96 1.83 -17.56
C VAL A 352 -2.30 1.45 -18.89
N PRO A 353 -2.15 0.17 -19.26
CA PRO A 353 -1.51 -0.18 -20.53
C PRO A 353 -2.26 0.38 -21.74
N ALA A 354 -3.59 0.26 -21.76
CA ALA A 354 -4.42 0.78 -22.84
C ALA A 354 -4.38 2.31 -22.90
N LEU A 355 -4.47 2.99 -21.74
CA LEU A 355 -4.39 4.45 -21.64
C LEU A 355 -3.03 4.99 -22.07
N ALA A 356 -1.95 4.29 -21.72
CA ALA A 356 -0.60 4.65 -22.13
C ALA A 356 -0.44 4.58 -23.67
N VAL A 357 -0.95 3.52 -24.28
CA VAL A 357 -0.92 3.37 -25.77
C VAL A 357 -1.75 4.47 -26.44
N ALA A 358 -2.96 4.73 -25.97
CA ALA A 358 -3.87 5.70 -26.58
C ALA A 358 -3.41 7.16 -26.42
N SER A 359 -2.78 7.49 -25.28
CA SER A 359 -2.34 8.87 -24.97
C SER A 359 -0.87 9.14 -25.28
N GLY A 360 -0.06 8.10 -25.52
CA GLY A 360 1.40 8.22 -25.64
C GLY A 360 2.12 8.48 -24.31
N LEU A 361 1.43 8.43 -23.16
CA LEU A 361 2.01 8.64 -21.86
C LEU A 361 2.78 7.40 -21.38
N ASN A 362 3.79 7.62 -20.54
CA ASN A 362 4.55 6.52 -19.97
C ASN A 362 3.70 5.76 -18.91
N PRO A 363 3.47 4.43 -19.08
CA PRO A 363 2.68 3.64 -18.12
C PRO A 363 3.28 3.66 -16.70
N PHE A 364 4.60 3.72 -16.56
CA PHE A 364 5.29 3.88 -15.30
C PHE A 364 4.78 5.10 -14.50
N PHE A 365 4.66 6.23 -15.17
CA PHE A 365 4.17 7.46 -14.55
C PHE A 365 2.69 7.37 -14.17
N LEU A 366 1.85 6.75 -14.99
CA LEU A 366 0.44 6.56 -14.69
C LEU A 366 0.21 5.68 -13.45
N PHE A 367 1.00 4.61 -13.27
CA PHE A 367 0.95 3.81 -12.04
C PHE A 367 1.32 4.63 -10.80
N ILE A 368 2.35 5.48 -10.89
CA ILE A 368 2.72 6.40 -9.81
C ILE A 368 1.56 7.36 -9.50
N CYS A 369 0.91 7.94 -10.50
CA CYS A 369 -0.23 8.85 -10.32
C CYS A 369 -1.39 8.18 -9.59
N ILE A 370 -1.74 6.94 -9.96
CA ILE A 370 -2.80 6.18 -9.28
C ILE A 370 -2.45 5.95 -7.81
N VAL A 371 -1.24 5.46 -7.53
CA VAL A 371 -0.86 5.12 -6.16
C VAL A 371 -0.72 6.37 -5.29
N MET A 372 -0.06 7.41 -5.78
CA MET A 372 0.09 8.67 -5.05
C MET A 372 -1.27 9.33 -4.80
N GLY A 373 -2.16 9.34 -5.81
CA GLY A 373 -3.51 9.85 -5.65
C GLY A 373 -4.29 9.09 -4.56
N ALA A 374 -4.35 7.77 -4.67
CA ALA A 374 -5.04 6.95 -3.70
C ALA A 374 -4.45 7.06 -2.29
N GLN A 375 -3.14 7.14 -2.15
CA GLN A 375 -2.48 7.25 -0.85
C GLN A 375 -2.60 8.64 -0.23
N SER A 376 -2.74 9.70 -1.02
CA SER A 376 -2.96 11.07 -0.53
C SER A 376 -4.25 11.26 0.26
N SER A 377 -5.21 10.37 0.11
CA SER A 377 -6.46 10.40 0.90
C SER A 377 -6.60 9.25 1.90
N SER A 378 -5.58 8.39 2.01
CA SER A 378 -5.58 7.23 2.91
C SER A 378 -5.70 7.57 4.39
N ILE A 379 -5.34 8.80 4.78
CA ILE A 379 -5.49 9.34 6.14
C ILE A 379 -6.94 9.80 6.43
N SER A 380 -7.85 9.77 5.45
CA SER A 380 -9.26 10.13 5.64
C SER A 380 -9.88 9.29 6.77
N PRO A 381 -10.63 9.91 7.71
CA PRO A 381 -11.31 9.15 8.76
C PRO A 381 -12.33 8.14 8.24
N PHE A 382 -12.74 8.26 6.97
CA PHE A 382 -13.66 7.32 6.31
C PHE A 382 -12.91 6.16 5.61
N SER A 383 -11.60 6.28 5.42
CA SER A 383 -10.75 5.18 4.93
C SER A 383 -10.33 4.25 6.07
N SER A 384 -9.83 3.06 5.72
CA SER A 384 -9.33 2.09 6.71
C SER A 384 -8.13 2.63 7.51
N GLY A 385 -7.25 3.43 6.90
CA GLY A 385 -6.08 3.99 7.56
C GLY A 385 -6.43 5.09 8.56
N GLY A 386 -7.20 6.07 8.12
CA GLY A 386 -7.61 7.17 9.00
C GLY A 386 -8.53 6.72 10.13
N SER A 387 -9.37 5.71 9.91
CA SER A 387 -10.18 5.10 10.97
C SER A 387 -9.35 4.43 12.06
N LEU A 388 -8.21 3.81 11.72
CA LEU A 388 -7.25 3.27 12.69
C LEU A 388 -6.60 4.39 13.52
N ILE A 389 -6.18 5.48 12.89
CA ILE A 389 -5.64 6.65 13.61
C ILE A 389 -6.70 7.24 14.55
N LEU A 390 -7.94 7.38 14.07
CA LEU A 390 -9.05 7.87 14.88
C LEU A 390 -9.39 6.91 16.04
N GLY A 391 -9.36 5.61 15.79
CA GLY A 391 -9.55 4.56 16.80
C GLY A 391 -8.44 4.53 17.85
N ALA A 392 -7.22 4.93 17.47
CA ALA A 392 -6.07 5.04 18.38
C ALA A 392 -6.15 6.23 19.35
N ALA A 393 -7.10 7.15 19.17
CA ALA A 393 -7.30 8.28 20.07
C ALA A 393 -7.73 7.78 21.46
N GLN A 394 -6.86 8.01 22.45
CA GLN A 394 -7.11 7.68 23.85
C GLN A 394 -8.03 8.72 24.51
N VAL A 395 -8.46 8.43 25.75
CA VAL A 395 -9.39 9.26 26.56
C VAL A 395 -8.99 10.76 26.63
N HIS A 396 -7.73 11.06 26.40
CA HIS A 396 -7.20 12.44 26.48
C HIS A 396 -7.19 13.20 25.15
N ILE A 397 -7.67 12.59 24.05
CA ILE A 397 -7.76 13.22 22.72
C ILE A 397 -9.21 13.22 22.28
N ASP A 398 -9.75 14.40 22.04
CA ASP A 398 -11.10 14.56 21.52
C ASP A 398 -11.20 13.96 20.11
N LYS A 399 -11.94 12.86 19.98
CA LYS A 399 -12.13 12.13 18.73
C LYS A 399 -12.80 12.98 17.66
N ASN A 400 -13.76 13.82 18.03
CA ASN A 400 -14.44 14.70 17.08
C ASN A 400 -13.47 15.75 16.53
N LYS A 401 -12.67 16.34 17.40
CA LYS A 401 -11.64 17.27 16.98
C LYS A 401 -10.59 16.60 16.10
N LEU A 402 -10.16 15.39 16.43
CA LEU A 402 -9.22 14.62 15.59
C LEU A 402 -9.85 14.29 14.23
N LEU A 403 -11.12 13.88 14.17
CA LEU A 403 -11.84 13.63 12.93
C LEU A 403 -11.83 14.87 12.03
N HIS A 404 -12.18 16.05 12.58
CA HIS A 404 -12.14 17.30 11.82
C HIS A 404 -10.73 17.65 11.35
N ILE A 405 -9.71 17.40 12.16
CA ILE A 405 -8.31 17.65 11.80
C ILE A 405 -7.87 16.73 10.64
N LEU A 406 -8.19 15.45 10.71
CA LEU A 406 -7.83 14.49 9.66
C LEU A 406 -8.53 14.85 8.34
N LEU A 407 -9.84 15.13 8.40
CA LEU A 407 -10.65 15.37 7.20
C LEU A 407 -10.36 16.72 6.54
N PHE A 408 -10.29 17.81 7.32
CA PHE A 408 -10.25 19.18 6.79
C PHE A 408 -8.84 19.81 6.80
N LYS A 409 -7.85 19.15 7.40
CA LYS A 409 -6.46 19.63 7.37
C LYS A 409 -5.51 18.58 6.80
N ALA A 410 -5.48 17.36 7.33
CA ALA A 410 -4.52 16.37 6.91
C ALA A 410 -4.76 15.90 5.46
N VAL A 411 -5.99 15.54 5.10
CA VAL A 411 -6.35 15.09 3.74
C VAL A 411 -6.08 16.18 2.69
N PRO A 412 -6.51 17.45 2.84
CA PRO A 412 -6.20 18.48 1.86
C PRO A 412 -4.70 18.76 1.71
N ILE A 413 -3.94 18.76 2.81
CA ILE A 413 -2.48 18.94 2.78
C ILE A 413 -1.83 17.79 2.00
N ASP A 414 -2.27 16.56 2.25
CA ASP A 414 -1.73 15.36 1.61
C ASP A 414 -2.04 15.34 0.11
N ILE A 415 -3.30 15.61 -0.29
CA ILE A 415 -3.69 15.71 -1.69
C ILE A 415 -2.90 16.83 -2.40
N PHE A 416 -2.75 17.98 -1.78
CA PHE A 416 -2.00 19.09 -2.36
C PHE A 416 -0.51 18.75 -2.52
N ALA A 417 0.11 18.14 -1.51
CA ALA A 417 1.50 17.69 -1.58
C ALA A 417 1.72 16.61 -2.65
N GLY A 418 0.82 15.63 -2.72
CA GLY A 418 0.84 14.58 -3.75
C GLY A 418 0.66 15.15 -5.15
N MET A 419 -0.24 16.12 -5.34
CA MET A 419 -0.46 16.80 -6.62
C MET A 419 0.78 17.56 -7.06
N LEU A 420 1.41 18.34 -6.15
CA LEU A 420 2.67 19.03 -6.46
C LEU A 420 3.78 18.06 -6.85
N ALA A 421 3.90 16.93 -6.15
CA ALA A 421 4.90 15.92 -6.47
C ALA A 421 4.68 15.32 -7.87
N ILE A 422 3.44 15.01 -8.25
CA ILE A 422 3.13 14.50 -9.60
C ILE A 422 3.41 15.53 -10.67
N LEU A 423 3.00 16.78 -10.47
CA LEU A 423 3.30 17.86 -11.41
C LEU A 423 4.82 18.04 -11.57
N PHE A 424 5.57 17.97 -10.46
CA PHE A 424 7.02 18.01 -10.51
C PHE A 424 7.61 16.85 -11.32
N ILE A 425 7.15 15.62 -11.07
CA ILE A 425 7.58 14.43 -11.79
C ILE A 425 7.26 14.58 -13.29
N GLN A 426 6.06 15.06 -13.61
CA GLN A 426 5.62 15.26 -14.99
C GLN A 426 6.50 16.26 -15.75
N PHE A 427 6.86 17.38 -15.12
CA PHE A 427 7.64 18.43 -15.78
C PHE A 427 9.16 18.17 -15.80
N VAL A 428 9.67 17.34 -14.89
CA VAL A 428 11.12 17.12 -14.74
C VAL A 428 11.58 15.81 -15.40
N LEU A 429 10.74 14.77 -15.41
CA LEU A 429 11.11 13.44 -15.88
C LEU A 429 10.40 13.01 -17.17
N PHE A 430 9.30 13.67 -17.54
CA PHE A 430 8.49 13.38 -18.72
C PHE A 430 8.08 14.66 -19.46
#